data_c62aa0119f76a80cddad85a8bfe0ecbf
#
_entry.id   c62aa0119f76a80cddad85a8bfe0ecbf
#
_cell.length_a   1.000
_cell.length_b   1.000
_cell.length_c   1.000
_cell.angle_alpha   90.00
_cell.angle_beta   90.00
_cell.angle_gamma   90.00
#
_symmetry.space_group_name_H-M   'P 1'
#
loop_
_entity.id
_entity.type
_entity.pdbx_description
1 polymer ?
#
loop_
_entity_poly.entity_id
_entity_poly.type
_entity_poly.pdbx_seq_one_letter_code
_entity_poly.pdbx_strand_id
1 'polypeptide(L)'
;MEDSLDELVEKTETGYNLVVTQENKQTWLELIRDAKAPARKRYTELYSGASVDSSMTAQIWIEGFQAGYIGGCIGAFLDVDQDQQMDLEGQAEIILREFRDA
;
A
#
# COMPACT_ATOMS: atom_id res chain seq x y z
N MET A 1 12.40 5.94 -10.58
CA MET A 1 13.08 7.05 -9.91
C MET A 1 12.86 6.94 -8.42
N GLU A 2 13.91 6.93 -7.66
CA GLU A 2 13.80 6.84 -6.22
C GLU A 2 13.14 8.05 -5.60
N ASP A 3 13.12 9.16 -6.31
CA ASP A 3 12.49 10.39 -5.82
C ASP A 3 10.99 10.29 -5.72
N SER A 4 10.39 9.33 -6.43
CA SER A 4 8.93 9.24 -6.47
C SER A 4 8.32 8.92 -5.11
N LEU A 5 9.05 8.27 -4.22
CA LEU A 5 8.52 7.97 -2.88
C LEU A 5 8.46 9.20 -1.99
N ASP A 6 9.34 10.19 -2.19
CA ASP A 6 9.27 11.45 -1.46
C ASP A 6 7.97 12.20 -1.74
N GLU A 7 7.43 12.05 -2.94
CA GLU A 7 6.21 12.74 -3.33
C GLU A 7 4.99 12.21 -2.59
N LEU A 8 5.08 11.03 -2.00
CA LEU A 8 3.95 10.36 -1.38
C LEU A 8 3.81 10.69 0.09
N VAL A 9 4.80 11.35 0.70
CA VAL A 9 4.81 11.58 2.14
C VAL A 9 4.96 13.05 2.46
N GLU A 10 4.45 13.39 3.64
CA GLU A 10 4.61 14.72 4.22
C GLU A 10 5.15 14.54 5.63
N LYS A 11 6.25 15.23 5.93
CA LYS A 11 6.85 15.14 7.27
C LYS A 11 6.04 15.96 8.25
N THR A 12 5.78 15.37 9.42
CA THR A 12 5.09 16.04 10.51
C THR A 12 6.04 16.19 11.70
N GLU A 13 5.55 16.80 12.77
CA GLU A 13 6.37 16.95 13.98
C GLU A 13 6.74 15.60 14.59
N THR A 14 5.89 14.60 14.44
CA THR A 14 6.08 13.32 15.11
C THR A 14 6.39 12.17 14.17
N GLY A 15 6.37 12.40 12.87
CA GLY A 15 6.62 11.32 11.91
C GLY A 15 6.27 11.72 10.49
N TYR A 16 5.52 10.87 9.80
CA TYR A 16 5.18 11.08 8.40
C TYR A 16 3.71 10.73 8.15
N ASN A 17 3.09 11.46 7.25
CA ASN A 17 1.76 11.13 6.74
C ASN A 17 1.87 10.84 5.25
N LEU A 18 1.07 9.88 4.78
CA LEU A 18 0.92 9.65 3.35
C LEU A 18 -0.07 10.68 2.80
N VAL A 19 0.23 11.21 1.63
CA VAL A 19 -0.61 12.24 1.01
C VAL A 19 -0.91 11.86 -0.44
N VAL A 20 -2.12 12.18 -0.88
CA VAL A 20 -2.54 11.99 -2.27
C VAL A 20 -2.84 13.35 -2.85
N THR A 21 -2.16 13.70 -3.93
CA THR A 21 -2.35 14.96 -4.62
C THR A 21 -2.57 14.70 -6.11
N GLN A 22 -2.96 15.71 -6.85
CA GLN A 22 -3.07 15.59 -8.30
C GLN A 22 -1.73 15.21 -8.92
N GLU A 23 -0.65 15.77 -8.40
CA GLU A 23 0.69 15.55 -8.94
C GLU A 23 1.21 14.14 -8.69
N ASN A 24 0.84 13.53 -7.54
CA ASN A 24 1.37 12.20 -7.21
C ASN A 24 0.37 11.07 -7.43
N LYS A 25 -0.81 11.38 -7.93
CA LYS A 25 -1.87 10.36 -8.09
C LYS A 25 -1.42 9.22 -9.00
N GLN A 26 -0.73 9.54 -10.09
CA GLN A 26 -0.24 8.50 -11.01
C GLN A 26 0.79 7.61 -10.32
N THR A 27 1.65 8.18 -9.50
CA THR A 27 2.64 7.40 -8.75
C THR A 27 1.94 6.43 -7.80
N TRP A 28 0.88 6.88 -7.11
CA TRP A 28 0.09 6.00 -6.26
C TRP A 28 -0.54 4.85 -7.05
N LEU A 29 -1.12 5.15 -8.21
CA LEU A 29 -1.74 4.12 -9.03
C LEU A 29 -0.73 3.07 -9.48
N GLU A 30 0.48 3.49 -9.85
CA GLU A 30 1.53 2.57 -10.25
C GLU A 30 1.99 1.71 -9.08
N LEU A 31 2.16 2.29 -7.91
CA LEU A 31 2.58 1.57 -6.72
C LEU A 31 1.54 0.55 -6.28
N ILE A 32 0.27 0.95 -6.31
CA ILE A 32 -0.84 0.05 -6.00
C ILE A 32 -0.88 -1.13 -6.97
N ARG A 33 -0.73 -0.84 -8.26
CA ARG A 33 -0.72 -1.89 -9.28
C ARG A 33 0.45 -2.84 -9.08
N ASP A 34 1.63 -2.29 -8.78
CA ASP A 34 2.83 -3.11 -8.60
C ASP A 34 2.74 -4.02 -7.38
N ALA A 35 2.03 -3.56 -6.35
CA ALA A 35 1.83 -4.36 -5.13
C ALA A 35 0.78 -5.48 -5.33
N LYS A 36 -0.05 -5.39 -6.36
CA LYS A 36 -1.15 -6.33 -6.56
C LYS A 36 -0.68 -7.71 -6.97
N ALA A 37 0.32 -7.81 -7.83
CA ALA A 37 0.80 -9.11 -8.30
C ALA A 37 1.34 -9.98 -7.16
N PRO A 38 2.25 -9.49 -6.31
CA PRO A 38 2.71 -10.30 -5.18
C PRO A 38 1.58 -10.61 -4.18
N ALA A 39 0.62 -9.70 -4.01
CA ALA A 39 -0.51 -9.94 -3.13
C ALA A 39 -1.36 -11.11 -3.63
N ARG A 40 -1.68 -11.13 -4.92
CA ARG A 40 -2.47 -12.20 -5.51
C ARG A 40 -1.72 -13.54 -5.49
N LYS A 41 -0.43 -13.49 -5.75
CA LYS A 41 0.41 -14.70 -5.69
C LYS A 41 0.39 -15.28 -4.29
N ARG A 42 0.57 -14.45 -3.27
CA ARG A 42 0.59 -14.93 -1.89
C ARG A 42 -0.77 -15.47 -1.46
N TYR A 43 -1.84 -14.81 -1.88
CA TYR A 43 -3.19 -15.30 -1.59
C TYR A 43 -3.39 -16.71 -2.16
N THR A 44 -2.98 -16.92 -3.41
CA THR A 44 -3.10 -18.22 -4.07
C THR A 44 -2.29 -19.28 -3.35
N GLU A 45 -1.09 -18.93 -2.88
CA GLU A 45 -0.23 -19.85 -2.15
C GLU A 45 -0.84 -20.27 -0.81
N LEU A 46 -1.43 -19.30 -0.10
CA LEU A 46 -2.00 -19.55 1.22
C LEU A 46 -3.32 -20.32 1.14
N TYR A 47 -4.09 -20.10 0.11
CA TYR A 47 -5.40 -20.72 -0.06
C TYR A 47 -5.37 -21.62 -1.30
N SER A 48 -4.56 -22.68 -1.19
CA SER A 48 -4.32 -23.60 -2.29
C SER A 48 -5.64 -24.14 -2.86
N GLY A 49 -5.77 -24.04 -4.17
CA GLY A 49 -6.96 -24.48 -4.86
C GLY A 49 -8.07 -23.45 -4.96
N ALA A 50 -7.96 -22.35 -4.23
CA ALA A 50 -8.94 -21.27 -4.34
C ALA A 50 -8.56 -20.34 -5.50
N SER A 51 -9.55 -19.89 -6.26
CA SER A 51 -9.31 -18.89 -7.27
C SER A 51 -9.31 -17.51 -6.64
N VAL A 52 -8.47 -16.63 -7.16
CA VAL A 52 -8.51 -15.23 -6.75
C VAL A 52 -9.63 -14.58 -7.57
N ASP A 53 -10.78 -14.47 -6.96
CA ASP A 53 -11.95 -13.92 -7.63
C ASP A 53 -12.32 -12.58 -7.02
N SER A 54 -13.51 -12.11 -7.32
CA SER A 54 -13.98 -10.82 -6.86
C SER A 54 -14.69 -10.91 -5.51
N SER A 55 -14.51 -12.00 -4.75
CA SER A 55 -15.15 -12.10 -3.45
C SER A 55 -14.63 -11.00 -2.52
N MET A 56 -15.50 -10.54 -1.65
CA MET A 56 -15.13 -9.49 -0.70
C MET A 56 -13.99 -9.94 0.21
N THR A 57 -14.00 -11.20 0.63
CA THR A 57 -12.97 -11.74 1.50
C THR A 57 -11.61 -11.70 0.83
N ALA A 58 -11.51 -12.17 -0.42
CA ALA A 58 -10.26 -12.14 -1.16
C ALA A 58 -9.77 -10.72 -1.36
N GLN A 59 -10.69 -9.81 -1.69
CA GLN A 59 -10.33 -8.42 -1.92
C GLN A 59 -9.78 -7.75 -0.66
N ILE A 60 -10.42 -7.97 0.47
CA ILE A 60 -9.96 -7.41 1.75
C ILE A 60 -8.57 -7.93 2.08
N TRP A 61 -8.35 -9.24 1.89
CA TRP A 61 -7.05 -9.83 2.18
C TRP A 61 -5.97 -9.24 1.28
N ILE A 62 -6.26 -9.13 -0.02
CA ILE A 62 -5.31 -8.59 -0.99
C ILE A 62 -4.97 -7.14 -0.66
N GLU A 63 -5.97 -6.33 -0.31
CA GLU A 63 -5.74 -4.93 0.04
C GLU A 63 -4.88 -4.81 1.31
N GLY A 64 -5.10 -5.68 2.29
CA GLY A 64 -4.26 -5.70 3.48
C GLY A 64 -2.81 -6.00 3.14
N PHE A 65 -2.58 -6.97 2.26
CA PHE A 65 -1.22 -7.28 1.81
C PHE A 65 -0.61 -6.09 1.05
N GLN A 66 -1.39 -5.47 0.16
CA GLN A 66 -0.91 -4.31 -0.59
C GLN A 66 -0.54 -3.16 0.35
N ALA A 67 -1.35 -2.93 1.38
CA ALA A 67 -1.06 -1.88 2.36
C ALA A 67 0.25 -2.16 3.09
N GLY A 68 0.48 -3.40 3.50
CA GLY A 68 1.74 -3.79 4.13
C GLY A 68 2.93 -3.63 3.19
N TYR A 69 2.75 -4.04 1.95
CA TYR A 69 3.80 -3.91 0.94
C TYR A 69 4.18 -2.44 0.71
N ILE A 70 3.17 -1.60 0.50
CA ILE A 70 3.38 -0.18 0.22
C ILE A 70 3.97 0.53 1.44
N GLY A 71 3.39 0.29 2.62
CA GLY A 71 3.89 0.86 3.86
C GLY A 71 5.31 0.41 4.15
N GLY A 72 5.61 -0.86 3.84
CA GLY A 72 6.95 -1.40 4.01
C GLY A 72 7.97 -0.73 3.10
N CYS A 73 7.62 -0.53 1.84
CA CYS A 73 8.51 0.14 0.89
C CYS A 73 8.79 1.58 1.31
N ILE A 74 7.74 2.31 1.68
CA ILE A 74 7.89 3.70 2.09
C ILE A 74 8.63 3.80 3.41
N GLY A 75 8.29 2.93 4.37
CA GLY A 75 8.96 2.92 5.67
C GLY A 75 10.44 2.61 5.56
N ALA A 76 10.82 1.66 4.70
CA ALA A 76 12.22 1.35 4.46
C ALA A 76 12.94 2.52 3.80
N PHE A 77 12.30 3.17 2.84
CA PHE A 77 12.85 4.33 2.18
C PHE A 77 13.13 5.46 3.17
N LEU A 78 12.21 5.67 4.13
CA LEU A 78 12.33 6.73 5.13
C LEU A 78 13.15 6.30 6.36
N ASP A 79 13.44 5.02 6.49
CA ASP A 79 14.18 4.46 7.63
C ASP A 79 13.50 4.77 8.97
N VAL A 80 12.20 4.45 9.05
CA VAL A 80 11.40 4.73 10.24
C VAL A 80 11.40 3.53 11.19
N ASP A 81 10.98 3.77 12.45
CA ASP A 81 10.85 2.69 13.42
C ASP A 81 9.57 1.86 13.15
N GLN A 82 9.41 0.80 13.94
CA GLN A 82 8.30 -0.13 13.73
C GLN A 82 6.93 0.53 13.97
N ASP A 83 6.82 1.40 14.96
CA ASP A 83 5.55 2.07 15.26
C ASP A 83 5.14 2.98 14.10
N GLN A 84 6.08 3.74 13.56
CA GLN A 84 5.81 4.58 12.39
C GLN A 84 5.51 3.72 11.17
N GLN A 85 6.20 2.57 11.03
CA GLN A 85 5.95 1.64 9.94
C GLN A 85 4.48 1.16 9.97
N MET A 86 4.00 0.77 11.13
CA MET A 86 2.62 0.30 11.29
C MET A 86 1.62 1.42 10.98
N ASP A 87 1.95 2.64 11.37
CA ASP A 87 1.10 3.78 11.08
C ASP A 87 1.01 4.03 9.57
N LEU A 88 2.13 3.94 8.86
CA LEU A 88 2.14 4.09 7.41
C LEU A 88 1.32 3.00 6.72
N GLU A 89 1.39 1.77 7.22
CA GLU A 89 0.59 0.68 6.67
C GLU A 89 -0.90 0.94 6.83
N GLY A 90 -1.31 1.46 7.99
CA GLY A 90 -2.70 1.83 8.23
C GLY A 90 -3.18 2.94 7.30
N GLN A 91 -2.33 3.93 7.08
CA GLN A 91 -2.66 5.02 6.16
C GLN A 91 -2.76 4.52 4.73
N ALA A 92 -1.87 3.61 4.32
CA ALA A 92 -1.90 3.03 2.98
C ALA A 92 -3.20 2.25 2.75
N GLU A 93 -3.70 1.56 3.78
CA GLU A 93 -4.96 0.83 3.67
C GLU A 93 -6.13 1.77 3.37
N ILE A 94 -6.16 2.92 4.03
CA ILE A 94 -7.21 3.91 3.78
C ILE A 94 -7.14 4.41 2.34
N ILE A 95 -5.93 4.69 1.86
CA ILE A 95 -5.73 5.17 0.49
C ILE A 95 -6.17 4.11 -0.52
N LEU A 96 -5.85 2.84 -0.27
CA LEU A 96 -6.27 1.75 -1.16
C LEU A 96 -7.79 1.68 -1.29
N ARG A 97 -8.51 1.88 -0.19
CA ARG A 97 -9.97 1.88 -0.22
C ARG A 97 -10.51 3.04 -1.07
N GLU A 98 -9.91 4.20 -0.96
CA GLU A 98 -10.32 5.35 -1.76
C GLU A 98 -10.13 5.09 -3.25
N PHE A 99 -9.01 4.49 -3.63
CA PHE A 99 -8.74 4.15 -5.03
C PHE A 99 -9.64 3.03 -5.53
N ARG A 100 -10.06 2.13 -4.65
CA ARG A 100 -10.99 1.06 -5.04
C ARG A 100 -12.32 1.62 -5.50
N ASP A 101 -12.79 2.68 -4.83
CA ASP A 101 -14.09 3.28 -5.10
C ASP A 101 -14.05 4.30 -6.24
N ALA A 102 -12.89 4.62 -6.72
CA ALA A 102 -12.71 5.62 -7.76
C ALA A 102 -13.11 5.13 -9.15
#